data_2099850ef7e2b721a418355599be9f41
#
_entry.id   2099850ef7e2b721a418355599be9f41
#
_cell.length_a   1.000
_cell.length_b   1.000
_cell.length_c   1.000
_cell.angle_alpha   90.00
_cell.angle_beta   90.00
_cell.angle_gamma   90.00
#
_symmetry.space_group_name_H-M   'P 1'
#
loop_
_entity.id
_entity.type
_entity.pdbx_description
1 polymer ?
#
loop_
_entity_poly.entity_id
_entity_poly.type
_entity_poly.pdbx_seq_one_letter_code
_entity_poly.pdbx_strand_id
1 'polypeptide(L)'
;MFGNNRRLREELSELKEKLQRQQALTNALDRSNARIEFRPDGSIVNANDNFLRTMGYTLAEISGQHHRIFCDSKLTGSPEYEKFWQRLRQGEYVAGRFKRLRKDTRPVWLEASYNPILDSNGQVLGIVKLATDITREVLQEQDQKARLAAIDRAMAVIEFDLEGNILTANDNFLATMGYRTGDIKGRQHRMFCDAELANSPDYARFWQRLSAGEVISGRFKRLRANGSIAWLEANYNPVLDAEGKPCKIIKFATDITAEIERMDSEIRNADEALDISRGNQDLSEQGANVIEEAASKMLQIANAAQDAASTIEELGQQSSKITSIVQTIREIADQTNLLALNAAIEAARAGEQGRGFAVVADEVRKLAERTSASTSEISAMIDKVQSGTRSAMDSMARTLAEANASVTLASQAADSIGSIRDGARRVVEVVEEVGRNLRQQG
;
A
#
# COMPACT_ATOMS: atom_id res chain seq x y z
N MET A 1 56.31 -3.85 95.61
CA MET A 1 56.49 -3.46 94.18
C MET A 1 56.08 -4.61 93.16
N PHE A 2 56.09 -5.89 93.50
CA PHE A 2 55.85 -6.96 92.56
C PHE A 2 54.35 -7.18 92.20
N GLY A 3 53.35 -6.81 92.99
CA GLY A 3 51.94 -6.99 92.73
C GLY A 3 51.38 -6.01 91.68
N ASN A 4 51.90 -4.79 91.58
CA ASN A 4 51.41 -3.75 90.63
C ASN A 4 51.81 -4.08 89.15
N ASN A 5 53.04 -4.66 88.98
CA ASN A 5 53.50 -5.06 87.66
C ASN A 5 52.73 -6.25 87.02
N ARG A 6 52.19 -7.14 87.85
CA ARG A 6 51.38 -8.29 87.38
C ARG A 6 50.03 -7.77 86.91
N ARG A 7 49.36 -6.93 87.66
CA ARG A 7 48.06 -6.34 87.30
C ARG A 7 48.12 -5.50 86.05
N LEU A 8 49.20 -4.69 85.91
CA LEU A 8 49.40 -3.90 84.69
C LEU A 8 49.60 -4.77 83.42
N ARG A 9 50.29 -5.93 83.56
CA ARG A 9 50.50 -6.90 82.47
C ARG A 9 49.18 -7.59 82.10
N GLU A 10 48.33 -7.92 83.03
CA GLU A 10 47.01 -8.50 82.83
C GLU A 10 46.06 -7.52 82.11
N GLU A 11 46.01 -6.25 82.57
CA GLU A 11 45.28 -5.18 81.97
C GLU A 11 45.73 -4.90 80.51
N LEU A 12 47.06 -4.93 80.29
CA LEU A 12 47.66 -4.73 78.97
C LEU A 12 47.42 -5.91 78.04
N SER A 13 47.31 -7.13 78.55
CA SER A 13 46.93 -8.35 77.80
C SER A 13 45.47 -8.29 77.35
N GLU A 14 44.59 -7.95 78.30
CA GLU A 14 43.15 -7.79 78.01
C GLU A 14 42.88 -6.70 76.97
N LEU A 15 43.62 -5.58 77.10
CA LEU A 15 43.52 -4.48 76.16
C LEU A 15 43.96 -4.87 74.74
N LYS A 16 45.06 -5.63 74.66
CA LYS A 16 45.58 -6.18 73.41
C LYS A 16 44.57 -7.16 72.75
N GLU A 17 43.98 -8.03 73.54
CA GLU A 17 42.99 -8.98 73.06
C GLU A 17 41.71 -8.26 72.54
N LYS A 18 41.20 -7.26 73.26
CA LYS A 18 40.09 -6.40 72.81
C LYS A 18 40.43 -5.68 71.53
N LEU A 19 41.66 -5.12 71.42
CA LEU A 19 42.11 -4.44 70.21
C LEU A 19 42.20 -5.42 69.00
N GLN A 20 42.76 -6.62 69.21
CA GLN A 20 42.82 -7.65 68.16
C GLN A 20 41.43 -8.08 67.69
N ARG A 21 40.47 -8.24 68.63
CA ARG A 21 39.13 -8.58 68.31
C ARG A 21 38.40 -7.48 67.48
N GLN A 22 38.62 -6.19 67.88
CA GLN A 22 38.09 -5.07 67.09
C GLN A 22 38.69 -5.00 65.69
N GLN A 23 39.98 -5.23 65.56
CA GLN A 23 40.68 -5.26 64.26
C GLN A 23 40.16 -6.40 63.38
N ALA A 24 39.98 -7.58 63.98
CA ALA A 24 39.43 -8.73 63.26
C ALA A 24 38.01 -8.49 62.78
N LEU A 25 37.15 -7.82 63.56
CA LEU A 25 35.81 -7.42 63.18
C LEU A 25 35.83 -6.41 62.04
N THR A 26 36.66 -5.38 62.11
CA THR A 26 36.85 -4.38 61.05
C THR A 26 37.30 -5.05 59.75
N ASN A 27 38.30 -5.95 59.82
CA ASN A 27 38.77 -6.71 58.66
C ASN A 27 37.69 -7.61 58.04
N ALA A 28 36.81 -8.19 58.86
CA ALA A 28 35.67 -8.98 58.34
C ALA A 28 34.69 -8.12 57.58
N LEU A 29 34.34 -6.94 58.06
CA LEU A 29 33.49 -5.96 57.37
C LEU A 29 34.17 -5.45 56.08
N ASP A 30 35.47 -5.21 56.12
CA ASP A 30 36.25 -4.72 54.98
C ASP A 30 36.34 -5.74 53.81
N ARG A 31 36.15 -7.04 54.07
CA ARG A 31 36.15 -8.07 53.03
C ARG A 31 34.94 -7.99 52.12
N SER A 32 33.77 -7.61 52.64
CA SER A 32 32.51 -7.62 51.92
C SER A 32 31.99 -6.24 51.55
N ASN A 33 32.44 -5.18 52.22
CA ASN A 33 31.92 -3.84 52.02
C ASN A 33 32.97 -2.85 51.54
N ALA A 34 32.58 -1.89 50.74
CA ALA A 34 33.35 -0.68 50.45
C ALA A 34 33.17 0.28 51.65
N ARG A 35 34.23 0.50 52.44
CA ARG A 35 34.23 1.35 53.62
C ARG A 35 35.01 2.64 53.40
N ILE A 36 34.46 3.77 53.82
CA ILE A 36 35.12 5.06 53.87
C ILE A 36 34.71 5.81 55.12
N GLU A 37 35.65 6.53 55.71
CA GLU A 37 35.47 7.31 56.93
C GLU A 37 35.66 8.80 56.68
N PHE A 38 34.81 9.58 57.34
CA PHE A 38 34.80 11.02 57.22
C PHE A 38 34.87 11.68 58.60
N ARG A 39 35.44 12.89 58.65
CA ARG A 39 35.20 13.81 59.76
C ARG A 39 33.78 14.35 59.74
N PRO A 40 33.27 14.94 60.82
CA PRO A 40 31.93 15.52 60.85
C PRO A 40 31.72 16.64 59.83
N ASP A 41 32.79 17.27 59.33
CA ASP A 41 32.75 18.28 58.26
C ASP A 41 32.65 17.66 56.85
N GLY A 42 32.71 16.33 56.72
CA GLY A 42 32.67 15.60 55.46
C GLY A 42 34.03 15.41 54.79
N SER A 43 35.13 15.80 55.44
CA SER A 43 36.50 15.51 54.94
C SER A 43 36.85 14.03 55.13
N ILE A 44 37.49 13.42 54.15
CA ILE A 44 37.82 11.99 54.09
C ILE A 44 39.04 11.72 54.99
N VAL A 45 38.90 10.75 55.86
CA VAL A 45 39.98 10.30 56.77
C VAL A 45 40.67 9.05 56.21
N ASN A 46 39.88 8.05 55.87
CA ASN A 46 40.38 6.75 55.44
C ASN A 46 39.39 6.03 54.53
N ALA A 47 39.85 5.10 53.69
CA ALA A 47 39.01 4.23 52.88
C ALA A 47 39.70 2.87 52.68
N ASN A 48 38.92 1.80 52.64
CA ASN A 48 39.47 0.48 52.37
C ASN A 48 39.67 0.23 50.84
N ASP A 49 40.38 -0.82 50.50
CA ASP A 49 40.68 -1.16 49.11
C ASP A 49 39.42 -1.41 48.27
N ASN A 50 38.34 -1.95 48.87
CA ASN A 50 37.07 -2.15 48.14
C ASN A 50 36.45 -0.82 47.69
N PHE A 51 36.45 0.19 48.57
CA PHE A 51 35.97 1.53 48.22
C PHE A 51 36.84 2.18 47.14
N LEU A 52 38.19 2.10 47.33
CA LEU A 52 39.16 2.68 46.39
C LEU A 52 39.00 2.07 45.00
N ARG A 53 38.92 0.74 44.90
CA ARG A 53 38.66 0.04 43.62
C ARG A 53 37.31 0.39 43.00
N THR A 54 36.24 0.42 43.79
CA THR A 54 34.90 0.77 43.32
C THR A 54 34.85 2.18 42.76
N MET A 55 35.52 3.14 43.43
CA MET A 55 35.48 4.55 43.03
C MET A 55 36.57 4.93 42.01
N GLY A 56 37.60 4.09 41.84
CA GLY A 56 38.72 4.32 40.93
C GLY A 56 39.78 5.32 41.45
N TYR A 57 39.86 5.52 42.75
CA TYR A 57 40.82 6.43 43.39
C TYR A 57 41.87 5.68 44.19
N THR A 58 42.99 6.32 44.44
CA THR A 58 43.93 5.93 45.47
C THR A 58 43.65 6.69 46.79
N LEU A 59 44.08 6.15 47.94
CA LEU A 59 43.87 6.80 49.23
C LEU A 59 44.53 8.19 49.26
N ALA A 60 45.73 8.31 48.69
CA ALA A 60 46.47 9.58 48.65
C ALA A 60 45.72 10.69 47.88
N GLU A 61 44.93 10.34 46.89
CA GLU A 61 44.17 11.31 46.10
C GLU A 61 42.92 11.82 46.81
N ILE A 62 42.35 11.05 47.72
CA ILE A 62 41.09 11.41 48.38
C ILE A 62 41.24 11.81 49.83
N SER A 63 42.32 11.43 50.50
CA SER A 63 42.58 11.79 51.90
C SER A 63 42.57 13.30 52.08
N GLY A 64 41.80 13.80 53.06
CA GLY A 64 41.59 15.22 53.29
C GLY A 64 40.66 15.93 52.33
N GLN A 65 40.28 15.28 51.22
CA GLN A 65 39.26 15.84 50.31
C GLN A 65 37.86 15.71 50.92
N HIS A 66 36.94 16.55 50.47
CA HIS A 66 35.56 16.49 50.96
C HIS A 66 34.73 15.47 50.16
N HIS A 67 33.78 14.76 50.77
CA HIS A 67 32.86 13.78 50.16
C HIS A 67 32.24 14.26 48.81
N ARG A 68 32.12 15.58 48.60
CA ARG A 68 31.55 16.18 47.37
C ARG A 68 32.26 15.74 46.09
N ILE A 69 33.51 15.28 46.16
CA ILE A 69 34.27 14.80 45.00
C ILE A 69 33.61 13.58 44.32
N PHE A 70 32.77 12.83 45.06
CA PHE A 70 32.02 11.68 44.56
C PHE A 70 30.60 12.04 44.08
N CYS A 71 30.21 13.31 44.10
CA CYS A 71 28.87 13.77 43.83
C CYS A 71 28.85 14.67 42.59
N ASP A 72 27.74 14.66 41.86
CA ASP A 72 27.55 15.65 40.80
C ASP A 72 27.31 17.07 41.37
N SER A 73 27.55 18.08 40.55
CA SER A 73 27.44 19.49 40.97
C SER A 73 26.00 19.89 41.33
N LYS A 74 25.00 19.26 40.75
CA LYS A 74 23.57 19.53 41.06
C LYS A 74 23.26 19.08 42.46
N LEU A 75 23.74 17.89 42.85
CA LEU A 75 23.54 17.38 44.20
C LEU A 75 24.30 18.24 45.25
N THR A 76 25.58 18.54 45.00
CA THR A 76 26.40 19.29 45.99
C THR A 76 25.92 20.73 46.20
N GLY A 77 25.19 21.33 45.25
CA GLY A 77 24.58 22.63 45.36
C GLY A 77 23.14 22.61 45.90
N SER A 78 22.61 21.44 46.25
CA SER A 78 21.20 21.31 46.67
C SER A 78 21.06 21.45 48.19
N PRO A 79 19.93 21.95 48.69
CA PRO A 79 19.60 21.98 50.12
C PRO A 79 19.56 20.58 50.75
N GLU A 80 19.26 19.54 49.98
CA GLU A 80 19.22 18.14 50.43
C GLU A 80 20.59 17.64 50.84
N TYR A 81 21.66 18.05 50.12
CA TYR A 81 23.02 17.67 50.45
C TYR A 81 23.46 18.30 51.77
N GLU A 82 23.07 19.52 52.06
CA GLU A 82 23.39 20.21 53.31
C GLU A 82 22.65 19.59 54.48
N LYS A 83 21.34 19.30 54.31
CA LYS A 83 20.51 18.58 55.31
C LYS A 83 21.06 17.17 55.59
N PHE A 84 21.55 16.48 54.54
CA PHE A 84 22.18 15.17 54.70
C PHE A 84 23.37 15.22 55.67
N TRP A 85 24.30 16.18 55.52
CA TRP A 85 25.43 16.33 56.41
C TRP A 85 25.02 16.87 57.79
N GLN A 86 23.98 17.71 57.87
CA GLN A 86 23.44 18.18 59.14
C GLN A 86 22.90 17.02 59.98
N ARG A 87 22.12 16.11 59.41
CA ARG A 87 21.61 14.93 60.10
C ARG A 87 22.73 14.04 60.61
N LEU A 88 23.73 13.78 59.80
CA LEU A 88 24.92 13.01 60.24
C LEU A 88 25.65 13.65 61.42
N ARG A 89 25.78 14.98 61.44
CA ARG A 89 26.39 15.71 62.55
C ARG A 89 25.53 15.69 63.81
N GLN A 90 24.25 15.47 63.72
CA GLN A 90 23.31 15.29 64.79
C GLN A 90 23.27 13.86 65.36
N GLY A 91 24.06 12.97 64.80
CA GLY A 91 24.14 11.57 65.22
C GLY A 91 23.09 10.68 64.54
N GLU A 92 22.33 11.20 63.54
CA GLU A 92 21.40 10.38 62.80
C GLU A 92 22.11 9.59 61.68
N TYR A 93 21.86 8.27 61.56
CA TYR A 93 22.35 7.50 60.42
C TYR A 93 21.46 7.75 59.19
N VAL A 94 22.05 7.62 58.01
CA VAL A 94 21.35 7.74 56.75
C VAL A 94 21.66 6.53 55.85
N ALA A 95 20.64 5.80 55.42
CA ALA A 95 20.81 4.65 54.55
C ALA A 95 19.93 4.77 53.28
N GLY A 96 20.38 4.18 52.18
CA GLY A 96 19.65 4.17 50.92
C GLY A 96 20.52 3.90 49.71
N ARG A 97 19.93 4.10 48.53
CA ARG A 97 20.64 3.99 47.25
C ARG A 97 21.12 5.36 46.79
N PHE A 98 22.40 5.47 46.53
CA PHE A 98 23.03 6.74 46.20
C PHE A 98 23.77 6.63 44.86
N LYS A 99 23.42 7.52 43.93
CA LYS A 99 24.21 7.72 42.72
C LYS A 99 25.45 8.55 43.04
N ARG A 100 26.64 8.07 42.72
CA ARG A 100 27.92 8.74 42.88
C ARG A 100 28.71 8.73 41.58
N LEU A 101 29.77 9.50 41.50
CA LEU A 101 30.68 9.57 40.37
C LEU A 101 32.02 8.94 40.74
N ARG A 102 32.49 8.05 39.89
CA ARG A 102 33.87 7.52 39.96
C ARG A 102 34.86 8.58 39.49
N LYS A 103 36.14 8.33 39.63
CA LYS A 103 37.24 9.20 39.16
C LYS A 103 37.14 9.51 37.67
N ASP A 104 36.74 8.54 36.87
CA ASP A 104 36.51 8.67 35.42
C ASP A 104 35.14 9.31 35.04
N THR A 105 34.47 9.91 36.01
CA THR A 105 33.15 10.55 35.89
C THR A 105 31.98 9.61 35.61
N ARG A 106 32.21 8.31 35.46
CA ARG A 106 31.13 7.33 35.26
C ARG A 106 30.26 7.20 36.51
N PRO A 107 28.95 7.09 36.38
CA PRO A 107 28.09 6.91 37.52
C PRO A 107 28.27 5.51 38.14
N VAL A 108 28.20 5.46 39.44
CA VAL A 108 28.14 4.24 40.27
C VAL A 108 26.94 4.36 41.21
N TRP A 109 26.17 3.30 41.31
CA TRP A 109 25.08 3.21 42.26
C TRP A 109 25.54 2.40 43.47
N LEU A 110 25.47 3.04 44.64
CA LEU A 110 25.86 2.44 45.89
C LEU A 110 24.65 2.28 46.80
N GLU A 111 24.37 1.07 47.22
CA GLU A 111 23.53 0.86 48.39
C GLU A 111 24.41 1.06 49.62
N ALA A 112 24.10 2.06 50.43
CA ALA A 112 25.04 2.48 51.47
C ALA A 112 24.31 2.95 52.73
N SER A 113 25.03 2.79 53.87
CA SER A 113 24.66 3.41 55.13
C SER A 113 25.81 4.30 55.60
N TYR A 114 25.48 5.49 56.02
CA TYR A 114 26.38 6.47 56.68
C TYR A 114 26.05 6.46 58.16
N ASN A 115 26.99 6.03 58.99
CA ASN A 115 26.81 5.80 60.44
C ASN A 115 27.73 6.72 61.23
N PRO A 116 27.20 7.67 62.01
CA PRO A 116 27.98 8.48 62.92
C PRO A 116 28.63 7.63 64.01
N ILE A 117 29.93 7.90 64.25
CA ILE A 117 30.69 7.32 65.36
C ILE A 117 30.59 8.31 66.53
N LEU A 118 30.02 7.86 67.65
CA LEU A 118 29.80 8.71 68.81
C LEU A 118 30.83 8.45 69.92
N ASP A 119 31.20 9.51 70.64
CA ASP A 119 31.99 9.39 71.89
C ASP A 119 31.06 9.02 73.05
N SER A 120 31.68 8.91 74.27
CA SER A 120 30.98 8.60 75.53
C SER A 120 29.94 9.67 75.91
N ASN A 121 30.01 10.87 75.34
CA ASN A 121 29.16 12.01 75.65
C ASN A 121 28.07 12.19 74.54
N GLY A 122 28.04 11.27 73.52
CA GLY A 122 27.11 11.34 72.42
C GLY A 122 27.52 12.33 71.31
N GLN A 123 28.74 12.88 71.35
CA GLN A 123 29.24 13.76 70.29
C GLN A 123 29.77 12.95 69.08
N VAL A 124 29.51 13.44 67.86
CA VAL A 124 29.98 12.78 66.65
C VAL A 124 31.47 12.98 66.45
N LEU A 125 32.28 11.91 66.59
CA LEU A 125 33.70 11.87 66.34
C LEU A 125 34.04 11.74 64.85
N GLY A 126 33.17 11.07 64.09
CA GLY A 126 33.34 10.78 62.66
C GLY A 126 32.13 10.10 62.07
N ILE A 127 32.15 9.83 60.79
CA ILE A 127 31.13 9.10 60.10
C ILE A 127 31.78 7.94 59.31
N VAL A 128 31.30 6.71 59.50
CA VAL A 128 31.70 5.57 58.69
C VAL A 128 30.60 5.26 57.68
N LYS A 129 30.96 5.19 56.44
CA LYS A 129 30.09 4.72 55.36
C LYS A 129 30.46 3.30 54.98
N LEU A 130 29.48 2.42 54.96
CA LEU A 130 29.55 1.08 54.37
C LEU A 130 28.72 1.08 53.11
N ALA A 131 29.24 0.53 52.01
CA ALA A 131 28.57 0.57 50.73
C ALA A 131 28.79 -0.72 49.91
N THR A 132 27.80 -1.08 49.15
CA THR A 132 27.84 -2.14 48.13
C THR A 132 27.57 -1.54 46.75
N ASP A 133 28.37 -1.89 45.76
CA ASP A 133 28.13 -1.47 44.38
C ASP A 133 26.97 -2.29 43.80
N ILE A 134 25.86 -1.62 43.53
CA ILE A 134 24.64 -2.17 42.92
C ILE A 134 24.40 -1.62 41.51
N THR A 135 25.44 -1.14 40.82
CA THR A 135 25.35 -0.50 39.52
C THR A 135 24.77 -1.48 38.47
N ARG A 136 25.23 -2.72 38.51
CA ARG A 136 24.78 -3.75 37.57
C ARG A 136 23.28 -4.04 37.73
N GLU A 137 22.83 -4.20 38.95
CA GLU A 137 21.45 -4.47 39.30
C GLU A 137 20.51 -3.31 38.86
N VAL A 138 20.92 -2.07 39.17
CA VAL A 138 20.16 -0.87 38.79
C VAL A 138 20.11 -0.72 37.27
N LEU A 139 21.23 -0.92 36.56
CA LEU A 139 21.24 -0.84 35.10
C LEU A 139 20.40 -1.94 34.46
N GLN A 140 20.42 -3.17 35.00
CA GLN A 140 19.56 -4.26 34.54
C GLN A 140 18.08 -3.94 34.77
N GLU A 141 17.72 -3.43 35.94
CA GLU A 141 16.34 -3.02 36.25
C GLU A 141 15.86 -1.89 35.30
N GLN A 142 16.73 -0.91 35.01
CA GLN A 142 16.43 0.17 34.07
C GLN A 142 16.28 -0.34 32.64
N ASP A 143 17.14 -1.25 32.19
CA ASP A 143 17.06 -1.85 30.85
C ASP A 143 15.78 -2.67 30.69
N GLN A 144 15.41 -3.48 31.67
CA GLN A 144 14.15 -4.22 31.66
C GLN A 144 12.94 -3.29 31.59
N LYS A 145 12.91 -2.23 32.41
CA LYS A 145 11.83 -1.22 32.36
C LYS A 145 11.77 -0.51 31.00
N ALA A 146 12.93 -0.16 30.43
CA ALA A 146 12.99 0.49 29.13
C ALA A 146 12.48 -0.42 28.01
N ARG A 147 12.82 -1.71 28.04
CA ARG A 147 12.30 -2.71 27.07
C ARG A 147 10.80 -2.87 27.16
N LEU A 148 10.25 -3.03 28.36
CA LEU A 148 8.81 -3.12 28.56
C LEU A 148 8.10 -1.86 28.08
N ALA A 149 8.62 -0.67 28.41
CA ALA A 149 8.06 0.59 27.95
C ALA A 149 8.15 0.76 26.42
N ALA A 150 9.15 0.18 25.75
CA ALA A 150 9.24 0.20 24.28
C ALA A 150 8.17 -0.68 23.65
N ILE A 151 7.96 -1.90 24.17
CA ILE A 151 6.88 -2.80 23.71
C ILE A 151 5.51 -2.14 23.93
N ASP A 152 5.31 -1.55 25.12
CA ASP A 152 4.05 -0.92 25.50
C ASP A 152 3.69 0.28 24.60
N ARG A 153 4.70 0.99 24.08
CA ARG A 153 4.48 2.08 23.11
C ARG A 153 4.25 1.59 21.68
N ALA A 154 4.77 0.42 21.32
CA ALA A 154 4.73 -0.09 19.94
C ALA A 154 3.49 -0.94 19.66
N MET A 155 2.95 -1.64 20.66
CA MET A 155 1.91 -2.64 20.50
C MET A 155 0.70 -2.36 21.38
N ALA A 156 -0.47 -2.82 20.94
CA ALA A 156 -1.65 -2.90 21.79
C ALA A 156 -1.47 -4.08 22.76
N VAL A 157 -1.46 -3.81 24.07
CA VAL A 157 -1.23 -4.81 25.11
C VAL A 157 -2.42 -4.88 26.06
N ILE A 158 -2.86 -6.09 26.36
CA ILE A 158 -3.91 -6.34 27.35
C ILE A 158 -3.60 -7.61 28.14
N GLU A 159 -3.87 -7.59 29.44
CA GLU A 159 -3.65 -8.70 30.35
C GLU A 159 -4.95 -9.27 30.88
N PHE A 160 -4.99 -10.57 31.06
CA PHE A 160 -6.13 -11.32 31.56
C PHE A 160 -5.70 -12.25 32.69
N ASP A 161 -6.62 -12.59 33.57
CA ASP A 161 -6.49 -13.78 34.41
C ASP A 161 -6.70 -15.06 33.57
N LEU A 162 -6.59 -16.22 34.20
CA LEU A 162 -6.74 -17.52 33.51
C LEU A 162 -8.19 -17.80 33.08
N GLU A 163 -9.17 -17.12 33.66
CA GLU A 163 -10.61 -17.18 33.35
C GLU A 163 -10.99 -16.20 32.23
N GLY A 164 -10.06 -15.36 31.76
CA GLY A 164 -10.26 -14.38 30.70
C GLY A 164 -10.86 -13.06 31.18
N ASN A 165 -10.80 -12.76 32.48
CA ASN A 165 -11.17 -11.43 32.99
C ASN A 165 -10.01 -10.46 32.76
N ILE A 166 -10.33 -9.23 32.35
CA ILE A 166 -9.35 -8.20 32.01
C ILE A 166 -8.75 -7.62 33.29
N LEU A 167 -7.42 -7.74 33.42
CA LEU A 167 -6.66 -7.17 34.53
C LEU A 167 -6.25 -5.72 34.23
N THR A 168 -5.65 -5.50 33.09
CA THR A 168 -5.18 -4.17 32.62
C THR A 168 -5.04 -4.15 31.10
N ALA A 169 -5.02 -2.93 30.53
CA ALA A 169 -4.69 -2.71 29.13
C ALA A 169 -3.91 -1.40 29.00
N ASN A 170 -3.02 -1.32 28.00
CA ASN A 170 -2.29 -0.10 27.72
C ASN A 170 -3.10 0.87 26.84
N ASP A 171 -2.60 2.11 26.72
CA ASP A 171 -3.26 3.16 25.97
C ASP A 171 -3.42 2.80 24.48
N ASN A 172 -2.48 2.07 23.91
CA ASN A 172 -2.57 1.60 22.51
C ASN A 172 -3.75 0.66 22.32
N PHE A 173 -3.94 -0.32 23.22
CA PHE A 173 -5.08 -1.23 23.16
C PHE A 173 -6.41 -0.48 23.31
N LEU A 174 -6.45 0.44 24.28
CA LEU A 174 -7.64 1.25 24.54
C LEU A 174 -8.03 2.12 23.34
N ALA A 175 -7.03 2.78 22.73
CA ALA A 175 -7.21 3.59 21.52
C ALA A 175 -7.68 2.73 20.33
N THR A 176 -7.02 1.60 20.08
CA THR A 176 -7.36 0.66 19.00
C THR A 176 -8.80 0.14 19.13
N MET A 177 -9.20 -0.24 20.33
CA MET A 177 -10.52 -0.82 20.56
C MET A 177 -11.61 0.21 20.91
N GLY A 178 -11.25 1.49 21.14
CA GLY A 178 -12.17 2.58 21.41
C GLY A 178 -12.79 2.53 22.82
N TYR A 179 -12.13 1.91 23.80
CA TYR A 179 -12.59 1.82 25.18
C TYR A 179 -11.78 2.71 26.12
N ARG A 180 -12.33 2.96 27.30
CA ARG A 180 -11.59 3.52 28.43
C ARG A 180 -11.28 2.42 29.44
N THR A 181 -10.22 2.58 30.21
CA THR A 181 -9.77 1.58 31.21
C THR A 181 -10.91 1.15 32.15
N GLY A 182 -11.73 2.10 32.62
CA GLY A 182 -12.85 1.83 33.53
C GLY A 182 -13.97 1.00 32.91
N ASP A 183 -14.09 1.01 31.57
CA ASP A 183 -15.16 0.31 30.86
C ASP A 183 -14.87 -1.19 30.70
N ILE A 184 -13.59 -1.58 30.74
CA ILE A 184 -13.16 -2.96 30.42
C ILE A 184 -12.57 -3.71 31.61
N LYS A 185 -11.98 -3.03 32.60
CA LYS A 185 -11.34 -3.68 33.75
C LYS A 185 -12.31 -4.58 34.51
N GLY A 186 -11.92 -5.82 34.73
CA GLY A 186 -12.74 -6.85 35.39
C GLY A 186 -13.82 -7.47 34.49
N ARG A 187 -14.01 -7.00 33.26
CA ARG A 187 -14.91 -7.65 32.30
C ARG A 187 -14.21 -8.80 31.59
N GLN A 188 -15.00 -9.66 30.98
CA GLN A 188 -14.47 -10.82 30.26
C GLN A 188 -14.08 -10.47 28.83
N HIS A 189 -13.02 -11.10 28.32
CA HIS A 189 -12.52 -10.99 26.94
C HIS A 189 -13.64 -11.14 25.88
N ARG A 190 -14.68 -11.95 26.17
CA ARG A 190 -15.80 -12.17 25.22
C ARG A 190 -16.50 -10.89 24.78
N MET A 191 -16.36 -9.78 25.53
CA MET A 191 -16.93 -8.49 25.13
C MET A 191 -16.39 -7.94 23.82
N PHE A 192 -15.20 -8.41 23.40
CA PHE A 192 -14.58 -8.05 22.14
C PHE A 192 -14.93 -9.01 21.00
N CYS A 193 -15.72 -10.04 21.27
CA CYS A 193 -16.09 -11.07 20.31
C CYS A 193 -17.54 -10.86 19.85
N ASP A 194 -17.83 -11.26 18.59
CA ASP A 194 -19.23 -11.40 18.19
C ASP A 194 -19.93 -12.51 18.97
N ALA A 195 -21.25 -12.49 18.96
CA ALA A 195 -22.07 -13.40 19.77
C ALA A 195 -21.89 -14.88 19.35
N GLU A 196 -21.61 -15.14 18.09
CA GLU A 196 -21.39 -16.48 17.55
C GLU A 196 -20.11 -17.09 18.13
N LEU A 197 -19.00 -16.36 18.03
CA LEU A 197 -17.72 -16.80 18.61
C LEU A 197 -17.79 -16.89 20.13
N ALA A 198 -18.34 -15.88 20.80
CA ALA A 198 -18.41 -15.81 22.26
C ALA A 198 -19.13 -17.00 22.92
N ASN A 199 -20.09 -17.61 22.20
CA ASN A 199 -20.87 -18.75 22.66
C ASN A 199 -20.42 -20.08 22.05
N SER A 200 -19.37 -20.08 21.24
CA SER A 200 -18.90 -21.30 20.56
C SER A 200 -18.09 -22.20 21.49
N PRO A 201 -18.06 -23.52 21.24
CA PRO A 201 -17.16 -24.44 21.93
C PRO A 201 -15.67 -24.09 21.68
N ASP A 202 -15.36 -23.45 20.56
CA ASP A 202 -13.99 -23.03 20.19
C ASP A 202 -13.48 -21.94 21.12
N TYR A 203 -14.34 -21.02 21.53
CA TYR A 203 -13.99 -20.01 22.52
C TYR A 203 -13.63 -20.61 23.88
N ALA A 204 -14.39 -21.62 24.33
CA ALA A 204 -14.07 -22.32 25.57
C ALA A 204 -12.73 -23.09 25.48
N ARG A 205 -12.50 -23.78 24.35
CA ARG A 205 -11.23 -24.49 24.08
C ARG A 205 -10.05 -23.52 23.98
N PHE A 206 -10.24 -22.36 23.40
CA PHE A 206 -9.23 -21.31 23.32
C PHE A 206 -8.70 -20.92 24.71
N TRP A 207 -9.58 -20.63 25.67
CA TRP A 207 -9.17 -20.29 27.03
C TRP A 207 -8.59 -21.48 27.80
N GLN A 208 -9.10 -22.68 27.58
CA GLN A 208 -8.55 -23.89 28.17
C GLN A 208 -7.09 -24.14 27.74
N ARG A 209 -6.77 -23.95 26.47
CA ARG A 209 -5.40 -24.08 25.95
C ARG A 209 -4.47 -23.03 26.55
N LEU A 210 -4.90 -21.77 26.62
CA LEU A 210 -4.14 -20.70 27.24
C LEU A 210 -3.86 -20.97 28.73
N SER A 211 -4.85 -21.41 29.48
CA SER A 211 -4.71 -21.77 30.90
C SER A 211 -3.81 -23.01 31.11
N ALA A 212 -3.68 -23.85 30.09
CA ALA A 212 -2.73 -24.96 30.09
C ALA A 212 -1.29 -24.54 29.75
N GLY A 213 -1.04 -23.27 29.44
CA GLY A 213 0.28 -22.73 29.13
C GLY A 213 0.61 -22.69 27.64
N GLU A 214 -0.35 -22.93 26.75
CA GLU A 214 -0.13 -22.91 25.31
C GLU A 214 -0.20 -21.47 24.77
N VAL A 215 0.79 -21.09 23.94
CA VAL A 215 0.79 -19.80 23.22
C VAL A 215 -0.10 -19.92 21.99
N ILE A 216 -1.00 -18.95 21.79
CA ILE A 216 -1.89 -18.90 20.63
C ILE A 216 -1.64 -17.63 19.85
N SER A 217 -1.32 -17.79 18.57
CA SER A 217 -1.04 -16.69 17.64
C SER A 217 -1.96 -16.77 16.43
N GLY A 218 -2.28 -15.63 15.83
CA GLY A 218 -3.09 -15.57 14.61
C GLY A 218 -3.74 -14.22 14.39
N ARG A 219 -4.64 -14.20 13.38
CA ARG A 219 -5.47 -13.04 13.05
C ARG A 219 -6.85 -13.23 13.68
N PHE A 220 -7.30 -12.23 14.41
CA PHE A 220 -8.52 -12.30 15.20
C PHE A 220 -9.44 -11.14 14.86
N LYS A 221 -10.65 -11.46 14.43
CA LYS A 221 -11.73 -10.50 14.28
C LYS A 221 -12.28 -10.12 15.65
N ARG A 222 -12.34 -8.83 15.97
CA ARG A 222 -12.85 -8.31 17.25
C ARG A 222 -13.80 -7.14 17.00
N LEU A 223 -14.62 -6.84 18.00
CA LEU A 223 -15.55 -5.71 18.00
C LEU A 223 -15.01 -4.57 18.84
N ARG A 224 -14.94 -3.38 18.26
CA ARG A 224 -14.64 -2.14 18.95
C ARG A 224 -15.85 -1.66 19.77
N ALA A 225 -15.63 -0.69 20.64
CA ALA A 225 -16.68 -0.09 21.47
C ALA A 225 -17.87 0.48 20.67
N ASN A 226 -17.63 0.97 19.46
CA ASN A 226 -18.65 1.49 18.54
C ASN A 226 -19.32 0.41 17.67
N GLY A 227 -19.00 -0.87 17.89
CA GLY A 227 -19.51 -2.00 17.12
C GLY A 227 -18.80 -2.27 15.78
N SER A 228 -17.84 -1.44 15.37
CA SER A 228 -17.05 -1.71 14.16
C SER A 228 -16.08 -2.88 14.36
N ILE A 229 -15.68 -3.50 13.25
CA ILE A 229 -14.73 -4.63 13.26
C ILE A 229 -13.32 -4.08 13.39
N ALA A 230 -12.51 -4.73 14.23
CA ALA A 230 -11.08 -4.64 14.28
C ALA A 230 -10.47 -6.00 13.92
N TRP A 231 -9.59 -6.04 12.94
CA TRP A 231 -8.74 -7.19 12.68
C TRP A 231 -7.43 -7.01 13.42
N LEU A 232 -7.15 -7.92 14.34
CA LEU A 232 -5.95 -7.89 15.17
C LEU A 232 -5.05 -9.08 14.84
N GLU A 233 -3.84 -8.84 14.39
CA GLU A 233 -2.79 -9.84 14.43
C GLU A 233 -2.26 -9.89 15.85
N ALA A 234 -2.39 -11.02 16.54
CA ALA A 234 -2.15 -11.08 17.96
C ALA A 234 -1.53 -12.41 18.42
N ASN A 235 -0.78 -12.28 19.55
CA ASN A 235 -0.21 -13.39 20.27
C ASN A 235 -0.71 -13.35 21.71
N TYR A 236 -1.33 -14.44 22.18
CA TYR A 236 -1.72 -14.63 23.57
C TYR A 236 -0.68 -15.50 24.25
N ASN A 237 -0.02 -14.96 25.28
CA ASN A 237 1.12 -15.57 25.95
C ASN A 237 0.80 -15.80 27.42
N PRO A 238 0.72 -17.05 27.90
CA PRO A 238 0.67 -17.34 29.31
C PRO A 238 1.96 -16.90 30.02
N VAL A 239 1.81 -16.16 31.11
CA VAL A 239 2.90 -15.80 32.00
C VAL A 239 2.95 -16.81 33.11
N LEU A 240 4.16 -17.32 33.40
CA LEU A 240 4.39 -18.32 34.42
C LEU A 240 4.83 -17.65 35.74
N ASP A 241 4.39 -18.22 36.86
CA ASP A 241 4.86 -17.88 38.20
C ASP A 241 6.25 -18.48 38.49
N ALA A 242 6.72 -18.30 39.72
CA ALA A 242 8.03 -18.83 40.17
C ALA A 242 8.10 -20.35 40.15
N GLU A 243 6.96 -21.04 40.25
CA GLU A 243 6.80 -22.48 40.23
C GLU A 243 6.60 -23.03 38.80
N GLY A 244 6.60 -22.17 37.78
CA GLY A 244 6.44 -22.55 36.38
C GLY A 244 5.01 -22.80 35.94
N LYS A 245 4.01 -22.37 36.72
CA LYS A 245 2.58 -22.51 36.39
C LYS A 245 2.04 -21.24 35.78
N PRO A 246 1.12 -21.31 34.79
CA PRO A 246 0.44 -20.10 34.27
C PRO A 246 -0.28 -19.36 35.40
N CYS A 247 -0.07 -18.03 35.48
CA CYS A 247 -0.70 -17.16 36.46
C CYS A 247 -1.52 -16.03 35.85
N LYS A 248 -1.21 -15.66 34.61
CA LYS A 248 -1.96 -14.67 33.80
C LYS A 248 -1.64 -14.84 32.32
N ILE A 249 -2.41 -14.18 31.46
CA ILE A 249 -2.21 -14.18 30.02
C ILE A 249 -1.97 -12.74 29.56
N ILE A 250 -0.90 -12.52 28.79
CA ILE A 250 -0.62 -11.23 28.13
C ILE A 250 -0.87 -11.41 26.63
N LYS A 251 -1.70 -10.55 26.09
CA LYS A 251 -1.91 -10.42 24.65
C LYS A 251 -1.16 -9.21 24.11
N PHE A 252 -0.36 -9.46 23.09
CA PHE A 252 0.19 -8.42 22.23
C PHE A 252 -0.57 -8.42 20.91
N ALA A 253 -0.93 -7.26 20.40
CA ALA A 253 -1.71 -7.15 19.19
C ALA A 253 -1.30 -5.94 18.34
N THR A 254 -1.42 -6.11 17.03
CA THR A 254 -1.31 -5.06 16.02
C THR A 254 -2.64 -4.95 15.28
N ASP A 255 -3.14 -3.74 15.09
CA ASP A 255 -4.33 -3.50 14.27
C ASP A 255 -3.96 -3.59 12.79
N ILE A 256 -4.50 -4.60 12.11
CA ILE A 256 -4.32 -4.85 10.68
C ILE A 256 -5.61 -4.59 9.89
N THR A 257 -6.57 -3.87 10.47
CA THR A 257 -7.88 -3.62 9.84
C THR A 257 -7.74 -2.95 8.49
N ALA A 258 -6.92 -1.89 8.43
CA ALA A 258 -6.70 -1.15 7.18
C ALA A 258 -6.02 -2.02 6.10
N GLU A 259 -5.19 -2.96 6.50
CA GLU A 259 -4.53 -3.93 5.60
C GLU A 259 -5.52 -4.91 5.00
N ILE A 260 -6.39 -5.48 5.84
CA ILE A 260 -7.46 -6.40 5.41
C ILE A 260 -8.47 -5.68 4.51
N GLU A 261 -8.92 -4.48 4.89
CA GLU A 261 -9.86 -3.69 4.07
C GLU A 261 -9.27 -3.31 2.70
N ARG A 262 -7.98 -2.99 2.66
CA ARG A 262 -7.27 -2.74 1.40
C ARG A 262 -7.19 -3.99 0.54
N MET A 263 -6.81 -5.13 1.12
CA MET A 263 -6.74 -6.41 0.41
C MET A 263 -8.11 -6.82 -0.16
N ASP A 264 -9.18 -6.69 0.63
CA ASP A 264 -10.54 -6.96 0.16
C ASP A 264 -10.98 -6.02 -0.98
N SER A 265 -10.55 -4.76 -0.93
CA SER A 265 -10.79 -3.81 -2.02
C SER A 265 -10.01 -4.18 -3.28
N GLU A 266 -8.75 -4.59 -3.16
CA GLU A 266 -7.91 -5.04 -4.29
C GLU A 266 -8.49 -6.30 -4.95
N ILE A 267 -9.01 -7.24 -4.15
CA ILE A 267 -9.68 -8.45 -4.68
C ILE A 267 -10.95 -8.06 -5.45
N ARG A 268 -11.80 -7.19 -4.90
CA ARG A 268 -13.02 -6.71 -5.61
C ARG A 268 -12.68 -6.00 -6.91
N ASN A 269 -11.67 -5.13 -6.91
CA ASN A 269 -11.23 -4.42 -8.10
C ASN A 269 -10.68 -5.38 -9.17
N ALA A 270 -9.98 -6.43 -8.73
CA ALA A 270 -9.50 -7.48 -9.63
C ALA A 270 -10.66 -8.27 -10.27
N ASP A 271 -11.65 -8.67 -9.48
CA ASP A 271 -12.83 -9.36 -9.99
C ASP A 271 -13.62 -8.48 -10.99
N GLU A 272 -13.81 -7.20 -10.69
CA GLU A 272 -14.46 -6.24 -11.62
C GLU A 272 -13.64 -6.07 -12.92
N ALA A 273 -12.32 -6.00 -12.84
CA ALA A 273 -11.46 -5.91 -14.03
C ALA A 273 -11.54 -7.18 -14.90
N LEU A 274 -11.69 -8.36 -14.30
CA LEU A 274 -11.92 -9.61 -15.01
C LEU A 274 -13.25 -9.60 -15.77
N ASP A 275 -14.32 -9.18 -15.12
CA ASP A 275 -15.64 -9.12 -15.74
C ASP A 275 -15.69 -8.12 -16.91
N ILE A 276 -15.10 -6.94 -16.74
CA ILE A 276 -14.97 -5.93 -17.81
C ILE A 276 -14.14 -6.51 -18.99
N SER A 277 -13.02 -7.18 -18.70
CA SER A 277 -12.15 -7.72 -19.75
C SER A 277 -12.79 -8.86 -20.52
N ARG A 278 -13.54 -9.74 -19.85
CA ARG A 278 -14.35 -10.77 -20.53
C ARG A 278 -15.43 -10.16 -21.41
N GLY A 279 -16.15 -9.16 -20.89
CA GLY A 279 -17.13 -8.41 -21.70
C GLY A 279 -16.50 -7.73 -22.92
N ASN A 280 -15.29 -7.18 -22.80
CA ASN A 280 -14.56 -6.61 -23.93
C ASN A 280 -14.14 -7.66 -24.98
N GLN A 281 -13.79 -8.89 -24.55
CA GLN A 281 -13.52 -9.98 -25.48
C GLN A 281 -14.77 -10.34 -26.31
N ASP A 282 -15.91 -10.51 -25.65
CA ASP A 282 -17.20 -10.83 -26.32
C ASP A 282 -17.64 -9.72 -27.30
N LEU A 283 -17.54 -8.45 -26.88
CA LEU A 283 -17.84 -7.29 -27.72
C LEU A 283 -16.89 -7.20 -28.92
N SER A 284 -15.62 -7.53 -28.73
CA SER A 284 -14.62 -7.54 -29.81
C SER A 284 -14.89 -8.63 -30.81
N GLU A 285 -15.30 -9.82 -30.38
CA GLU A 285 -15.70 -10.90 -31.28
C GLU A 285 -16.95 -10.53 -32.09
N GLN A 286 -17.98 -9.97 -31.47
CA GLN A 286 -19.17 -9.46 -32.15
C GLN A 286 -18.80 -8.35 -33.14
N GLY A 287 -17.95 -7.40 -32.75
CA GLY A 287 -17.51 -6.30 -33.60
C GLY A 287 -16.75 -6.80 -34.83
N ALA A 288 -15.87 -7.79 -34.66
CA ALA A 288 -15.14 -8.40 -35.76
C ALA A 288 -16.10 -9.03 -36.79
N ASN A 289 -17.09 -9.78 -36.33
CA ASN A 289 -18.11 -10.39 -37.22
C ASN A 289 -18.90 -9.35 -38.01
N VAL A 290 -19.31 -8.25 -37.39
CA VAL A 290 -20.01 -7.13 -38.04
C VAL A 290 -19.14 -6.47 -39.13
N ILE A 291 -17.83 -6.27 -38.83
CA ILE A 291 -16.89 -5.70 -39.79
C ILE A 291 -16.67 -6.64 -40.99
N GLU A 292 -16.53 -7.93 -40.74
CA GLU A 292 -16.37 -8.94 -41.80
C GLU A 292 -17.62 -8.98 -42.74
N GLU A 293 -18.82 -8.93 -42.16
CA GLU A 293 -20.05 -8.83 -42.94
C GLU A 293 -20.12 -7.55 -43.77
N ALA A 294 -19.75 -6.40 -43.18
CA ALA A 294 -19.70 -5.11 -43.87
C ALA A 294 -18.69 -5.14 -45.03
N ALA A 295 -17.51 -5.69 -44.83
CA ALA A 295 -16.52 -5.86 -45.91
C ALA A 295 -17.01 -6.75 -47.04
N SER A 296 -17.70 -7.85 -46.72
CA SER A 296 -18.32 -8.73 -47.71
C SER A 296 -19.40 -8.01 -48.54
N LYS A 297 -20.24 -7.21 -47.88
CA LYS A 297 -21.26 -6.41 -48.59
C LYS A 297 -20.65 -5.33 -49.49
N MET A 298 -19.54 -4.71 -49.07
CA MET A 298 -18.83 -3.73 -49.89
C MET A 298 -18.22 -4.37 -51.15
N LEU A 299 -17.70 -5.60 -51.04
CA LEU A 299 -17.22 -6.36 -52.18
C LEU A 299 -18.37 -6.70 -53.16
N GLN A 300 -19.56 -7.06 -52.67
CA GLN A 300 -20.74 -7.28 -53.51
C GLN A 300 -21.15 -6.00 -54.23
N ILE A 301 -21.12 -4.82 -53.55
CA ILE A 301 -21.42 -3.52 -54.16
C ILE A 301 -20.37 -3.20 -55.26
N ALA A 302 -19.09 -3.44 -54.99
CA ALA A 302 -18.04 -3.23 -55.97
C ALA A 302 -18.25 -4.07 -57.24
N ASN A 303 -18.59 -5.37 -57.08
CA ASN A 303 -18.89 -6.25 -58.21
C ASN A 303 -20.14 -5.79 -59.01
N ALA A 304 -21.21 -5.43 -58.28
CA ALA A 304 -22.43 -4.90 -58.90
C ALA A 304 -22.17 -3.59 -59.70
N ALA A 305 -21.35 -2.70 -59.14
CA ALA A 305 -20.96 -1.47 -59.83
C ALA A 305 -20.10 -1.76 -61.08
N GLN A 306 -19.25 -2.76 -61.03
CA GLN A 306 -18.43 -3.18 -62.16
C GLN A 306 -19.32 -3.77 -63.27
N ASP A 307 -20.30 -4.61 -62.93
CA ASP A 307 -21.25 -5.22 -63.91
C ASP A 307 -22.11 -4.15 -64.53
N ALA A 308 -22.63 -3.19 -63.75
CA ALA A 308 -23.38 -2.07 -64.23
C ALA A 308 -22.56 -1.16 -65.18
N ALA A 309 -21.28 -0.92 -64.86
CA ALA A 309 -20.37 -0.17 -65.75
C ALA A 309 -20.20 -0.85 -67.10
N SER A 310 -20.02 -2.18 -67.13
CA SER A 310 -19.91 -2.95 -68.35
C SER A 310 -21.17 -2.82 -69.22
N THR A 311 -22.37 -2.94 -68.61
CA THR A 311 -23.65 -2.80 -69.28
C THR A 311 -23.85 -1.40 -69.88
N ILE A 312 -23.45 -0.33 -69.13
CA ILE A 312 -23.51 1.07 -69.57
C ILE A 312 -22.54 1.30 -70.75
N GLU A 313 -21.35 0.70 -70.72
CA GLU A 313 -20.39 0.78 -71.81
C GLU A 313 -20.97 0.17 -73.10
N GLU A 314 -21.59 -1.02 -73.02
CA GLU A 314 -22.29 -1.65 -74.18
C GLU A 314 -23.36 -0.74 -74.70
N LEU A 315 -24.17 -0.11 -73.83
CA LEU A 315 -25.23 0.83 -74.27
C LEU A 315 -24.61 2.07 -74.95
N GLY A 316 -23.46 2.55 -74.50
CA GLY A 316 -22.74 3.63 -75.18
C GLY A 316 -22.25 3.26 -76.55
N GLN A 317 -21.77 2.02 -76.76
CA GLN A 317 -21.32 1.52 -78.03
C GLN A 317 -22.54 1.34 -79.01
N GLN A 318 -23.67 0.84 -78.50
CA GLN A 318 -24.88 0.74 -79.28
C GLN A 318 -25.41 2.10 -79.69
N SER A 319 -25.43 3.06 -78.78
CA SER A 319 -25.86 4.43 -79.10
C SER A 319 -24.98 5.09 -80.15
N SER A 320 -23.65 4.82 -80.11
CA SER A 320 -22.73 5.29 -81.17
C SER A 320 -23.05 4.68 -82.56
N LYS A 321 -23.39 3.38 -82.58
CA LYS A 321 -23.84 2.74 -83.85
C LYS A 321 -25.12 3.36 -84.36
N ILE A 322 -26.11 3.66 -83.47
CA ILE A 322 -27.37 4.28 -83.89
C ILE A 322 -27.10 5.68 -84.46
N THR A 323 -26.18 6.47 -83.84
CA THR A 323 -25.78 7.80 -84.35
C THR A 323 -25.28 7.68 -85.79
N SER A 324 -24.44 6.68 -86.11
CA SER A 324 -23.96 6.45 -87.49
C SER A 324 -25.08 6.12 -88.45
N ILE A 325 -26.02 5.29 -88.05
CA ILE A 325 -27.21 4.90 -88.90
C ILE A 325 -28.07 6.12 -89.14
N VAL A 326 -28.39 6.93 -88.11
CA VAL A 326 -29.18 8.13 -88.22
C VAL A 326 -28.57 9.15 -89.19
N GLN A 327 -27.20 9.31 -89.07
CA GLN A 327 -26.45 10.19 -89.97
C GLN A 327 -26.57 9.68 -91.44
N THR A 328 -26.45 8.37 -91.66
CA THR A 328 -26.64 7.79 -93.01
C THR A 328 -28.07 8.01 -93.54
N ILE A 329 -29.12 7.85 -92.69
CA ILE A 329 -30.49 8.09 -93.09
C ILE A 329 -30.69 9.57 -93.44
N ARG A 330 -30.12 10.47 -92.69
CA ARG A 330 -30.15 11.93 -92.95
C ARG A 330 -29.52 12.26 -94.33
N GLU A 331 -28.31 11.68 -94.60
CA GLU A 331 -27.67 11.85 -95.87
C GLU A 331 -28.52 11.32 -97.07
N ILE A 332 -29.18 10.18 -96.87
CA ILE A 332 -30.10 9.61 -97.86
C ILE A 332 -31.33 10.54 -98.06
N ALA A 333 -31.87 11.09 -96.97
CA ALA A 333 -32.99 12.03 -97.02
C ALA A 333 -32.57 13.32 -97.77
N ASP A 334 -31.37 13.90 -97.51
CA ASP A 334 -30.89 15.09 -98.19
C ASP A 334 -30.58 14.82 -99.67
N GLN A 335 -30.07 13.63 -100.01
CA GLN A 335 -29.87 13.21 -101.41
C GLN A 335 -31.28 13.02 -102.12
N THR A 336 -32.23 12.40 -101.40
CA THR A 336 -33.60 12.19 -101.94
C THR A 336 -34.27 13.55 -102.14
N ASN A 337 -34.11 14.51 -101.26
CA ASN A 337 -34.62 15.87 -101.38
C ASN A 337 -34.06 16.59 -102.63
N LEU A 338 -32.72 16.43 -102.84
CA LEU A 338 -32.09 16.97 -104.07
C LEU A 338 -32.56 16.28 -105.32
N LEU A 339 -32.73 14.93 -105.36
CA LEU A 339 -33.30 14.18 -106.47
C LEU A 339 -34.68 14.60 -106.77
N ALA A 340 -35.56 14.72 -105.78
CA ALA A 340 -36.87 15.20 -105.88
C ALA A 340 -37.00 16.64 -106.43
N LEU A 341 -36.14 17.52 -105.98
CA LEU A 341 -36.04 18.90 -106.50
C LEU A 341 -35.62 18.89 -107.97
N ASN A 342 -34.66 18.12 -108.38
CA ASN A 342 -34.23 17.99 -109.72
C ASN A 342 -35.37 17.40 -110.60
N ALA A 343 -36.12 16.40 -110.11
CA ALA A 343 -37.27 15.82 -110.77
C ALA A 343 -38.41 16.84 -110.89
N ALA A 344 -38.69 17.65 -109.91
CA ALA A 344 -39.68 18.72 -109.93
C ALA A 344 -39.33 19.81 -110.98
N ILE A 345 -38.01 20.14 -111.04
CA ILE A 345 -37.50 21.10 -112.08
C ILE A 345 -37.73 20.55 -113.48
N GLU A 346 -37.37 19.29 -113.73
CA GLU A 346 -37.51 18.69 -115.03
C GLU A 346 -38.97 18.42 -115.41
N ALA A 347 -39.86 18.09 -114.43
CA ALA A 347 -41.27 18.02 -114.60
C ALA A 347 -41.89 19.38 -114.98
N ALA A 348 -41.42 20.49 -114.37
CA ALA A 348 -41.81 21.84 -114.74
C ALA A 348 -41.38 22.20 -116.17
N ARG A 349 -40.20 21.70 -116.55
CA ARG A 349 -39.66 21.91 -117.89
C ARG A 349 -40.45 21.18 -119.00
N ALA A 350 -41.04 20.03 -118.70
CA ALA A 350 -41.89 19.24 -119.62
C ALA A 350 -43.31 19.80 -119.81
N GLY A 351 -43.66 20.90 -119.12
CA GLY A 351 -44.96 21.56 -119.26
C GLY A 351 -46.18 20.72 -118.91
N GLU A 352 -47.25 20.73 -119.68
CA GLU A 352 -48.45 20.01 -119.37
C GLU A 352 -48.21 18.48 -119.28
N GLN A 353 -47.25 17.89 -119.97
CA GLN A 353 -46.93 16.47 -119.91
C GLN A 353 -46.19 16.08 -118.57
N GLY A 354 -45.65 17.01 -117.90
CA GLY A 354 -44.91 16.75 -116.61
C GLY A 354 -45.76 16.91 -115.35
N ARG A 355 -47.03 17.32 -115.39
CA ARG A 355 -47.89 17.66 -114.24
C ARG A 355 -48.00 16.54 -113.22
N GLY A 356 -48.25 15.29 -113.69
CA GLY A 356 -48.28 14.13 -112.75
C GLY A 356 -46.96 13.86 -112.06
N PHE A 357 -45.84 13.99 -112.79
CA PHE A 357 -44.50 13.85 -112.25
C PHE A 357 -44.15 14.96 -111.23
N ALA A 358 -44.56 16.21 -111.45
CA ALA A 358 -44.37 17.32 -110.55
C ALA A 358 -45.00 17.08 -109.18
N VAL A 359 -46.25 16.55 -109.16
CA VAL A 359 -46.95 16.21 -107.90
C VAL A 359 -46.19 15.11 -107.11
N VAL A 360 -45.76 14.08 -107.83
CA VAL A 360 -44.99 12.98 -107.17
C VAL A 360 -43.65 13.50 -106.66
N ALA A 361 -42.91 14.34 -107.43
CA ALA A 361 -41.68 14.94 -107.01
C ALA A 361 -41.84 15.84 -105.78
N ASP A 362 -42.86 16.65 -105.71
CA ASP A 362 -43.17 17.50 -104.58
C ASP A 362 -43.49 16.64 -103.30
N GLU A 363 -44.28 15.52 -103.48
CA GLU A 363 -44.57 14.63 -102.34
C GLU A 363 -43.35 13.90 -101.85
N VAL A 364 -42.45 13.42 -102.78
CA VAL A 364 -41.16 12.84 -102.42
C VAL A 364 -40.27 13.88 -101.71
N ARG A 365 -40.27 15.14 -102.20
CA ARG A 365 -39.51 16.22 -101.53
C ARG A 365 -40.01 16.47 -100.13
N LYS A 366 -41.35 16.57 -99.89
CA LYS A 366 -41.92 16.71 -98.58
C LYS A 366 -41.64 15.52 -97.65
N LEU A 367 -41.61 14.30 -98.18
CA LEU A 367 -41.22 13.11 -97.41
C LEU A 367 -39.74 13.15 -97.00
N ALA A 368 -38.85 13.58 -97.90
CA ALA A 368 -37.46 13.75 -97.61
C ALA A 368 -37.23 14.83 -96.53
N GLU A 369 -37.90 15.96 -96.59
CA GLU A 369 -37.86 17.01 -95.55
C GLU A 369 -38.35 16.50 -94.22
N ARG A 370 -39.48 15.77 -94.21
CA ARG A 370 -39.97 15.13 -92.97
C ARG A 370 -38.98 14.09 -92.41
N THR A 371 -38.35 13.29 -93.23
CA THR A 371 -37.39 12.33 -92.85
C THR A 371 -36.16 12.99 -92.22
N SER A 372 -35.64 14.06 -92.85
CA SER A 372 -34.51 14.87 -92.33
C SER A 372 -34.85 15.50 -91.00
N ALA A 373 -36.03 16.06 -90.76
CA ALA A 373 -36.53 16.57 -89.53
C ALA A 373 -36.60 15.48 -88.44
N SER A 374 -37.16 14.30 -88.72
CA SER A 374 -37.26 13.17 -87.81
C SER A 374 -35.89 12.61 -87.44
N THR A 375 -34.92 12.54 -88.35
CA THR A 375 -33.53 12.12 -88.04
C THR A 375 -32.84 13.13 -87.16
N SER A 376 -33.08 14.44 -87.30
CA SER A 376 -32.56 15.48 -86.40
C SER A 376 -33.08 15.31 -85.00
N GLU A 377 -34.34 15.04 -84.79
CA GLU A 377 -34.98 14.75 -83.53
C GLU A 377 -34.35 13.49 -82.84
N ILE A 378 -34.16 12.40 -83.64
CA ILE A 378 -33.57 11.17 -83.13
C ILE A 378 -32.11 11.44 -82.73
N SER A 379 -31.34 12.19 -83.54
CA SER A 379 -29.95 12.58 -83.19
C SER A 379 -29.92 13.26 -81.85
N ALA A 380 -30.79 14.26 -81.59
CA ALA A 380 -30.81 14.96 -80.31
C ALA A 380 -31.20 14.03 -79.14
N MET A 381 -32.04 13.02 -79.38
CA MET A 381 -32.37 12.01 -78.38
C MET A 381 -31.15 11.11 -78.05
N ILE A 382 -30.43 10.69 -79.08
CA ILE A 382 -29.24 9.84 -78.95
C ILE A 382 -28.10 10.59 -78.21
N ASP A 383 -27.91 11.91 -78.54
CA ASP A 383 -26.93 12.76 -77.82
C ASP A 383 -27.24 12.82 -76.30
N LYS A 384 -28.52 12.93 -75.93
CA LYS A 384 -28.91 12.85 -74.51
C LYS A 384 -28.66 11.50 -73.94
N VAL A 385 -28.92 10.39 -74.64
CA VAL A 385 -28.53 9.05 -74.14
C VAL A 385 -27.05 8.92 -73.93
N GLN A 386 -26.22 9.32 -74.84
CA GLN A 386 -24.79 9.28 -74.77
C GLN A 386 -24.23 10.14 -73.57
N SER A 387 -24.79 11.32 -73.35
CA SER A 387 -24.46 12.13 -72.20
C SER A 387 -24.84 11.48 -70.87
N GLY A 388 -26.05 10.88 -70.86
CA GLY A 388 -26.53 10.09 -69.69
C GLY A 388 -25.67 8.86 -69.40
N THR A 389 -25.27 8.11 -70.39
CA THR A 389 -24.39 6.94 -70.26
C THR A 389 -23.02 7.35 -69.72
N ARG A 390 -22.46 8.45 -70.19
CA ARG A 390 -21.17 8.97 -69.70
C ARG A 390 -21.25 9.37 -68.22
N SER A 391 -22.32 10.09 -67.84
CA SER A 391 -22.53 10.46 -66.42
C SER A 391 -22.75 9.23 -65.54
N ALA A 392 -23.44 8.20 -66.04
CA ALA A 392 -23.62 6.95 -65.32
C ALA A 392 -22.30 6.16 -65.16
N MET A 393 -21.42 6.13 -66.17
CA MET A 393 -20.09 5.55 -66.08
C MET A 393 -19.25 6.22 -65.00
N ASP A 394 -19.20 7.57 -64.97
CA ASP A 394 -18.48 8.34 -63.92
C ASP A 394 -19.04 8.03 -62.53
N SER A 395 -20.32 7.86 -62.38
CA SER A 395 -20.93 7.46 -61.11
C SER A 395 -20.57 6.05 -60.68
N MET A 396 -20.54 5.09 -61.60
CA MET A 396 -20.10 3.71 -61.29
C MET A 396 -18.61 3.66 -60.93
N ALA A 397 -17.76 4.41 -61.61
CA ALA A 397 -16.34 4.51 -61.25
C ALA A 397 -16.13 5.06 -59.82
N ARG A 398 -16.88 6.09 -59.42
CA ARG A 398 -16.85 6.61 -58.04
C ARG A 398 -17.35 5.57 -57.03
N THR A 399 -18.46 4.93 -57.27
CA THR A 399 -19.04 3.88 -56.42
C THR A 399 -18.02 2.73 -56.20
N LEU A 400 -17.34 2.30 -57.27
CA LEU A 400 -16.29 1.28 -57.19
C LEU A 400 -15.12 1.72 -56.32
N ALA A 401 -14.64 2.96 -56.48
CA ALA A 401 -13.56 3.52 -55.68
C ALA A 401 -13.94 3.62 -54.18
N GLU A 402 -15.18 4.10 -53.90
CA GLU A 402 -15.71 4.20 -52.53
C GLU A 402 -15.90 2.81 -51.88
N ALA A 403 -16.39 1.84 -52.61
CA ALA A 403 -16.53 0.47 -52.12
C ALA A 403 -15.16 -0.15 -51.76
N ASN A 404 -14.15 -0.01 -52.60
CA ASN A 404 -12.79 -0.50 -52.35
C ASN A 404 -12.12 0.22 -51.16
N ALA A 405 -12.31 1.52 -51.05
CA ALA A 405 -11.83 2.27 -49.87
C ALA A 405 -12.50 1.78 -48.58
N SER A 406 -13.80 1.50 -48.63
CA SER A 406 -14.58 0.96 -47.49
C SER A 406 -14.09 -0.43 -47.07
N VAL A 407 -13.73 -1.30 -48.00
CA VAL A 407 -13.10 -2.61 -47.70
C VAL A 407 -11.78 -2.43 -46.98
N THR A 408 -10.96 -1.47 -47.40
CA THR A 408 -9.67 -1.16 -46.72
C THR A 408 -9.88 -0.67 -45.29
N LEU A 409 -10.85 0.23 -45.08
CA LEU A 409 -11.21 0.72 -43.76
C LEU A 409 -11.77 -0.38 -42.86
N ALA A 410 -12.57 -1.28 -43.39
CA ALA A 410 -13.07 -2.45 -42.67
C ALA A 410 -11.91 -3.36 -42.21
N SER A 411 -10.89 -3.60 -43.05
CA SER A 411 -9.70 -4.36 -42.66
C SER A 411 -8.95 -3.70 -41.53
N GLN A 412 -8.72 -2.38 -41.56
CA GLN A 412 -8.05 -1.65 -40.49
C GLN A 412 -8.84 -1.68 -39.18
N ALA A 413 -10.17 -1.60 -39.27
CA ALA A 413 -11.06 -1.72 -38.11
C ALA A 413 -10.98 -3.13 -37.49
N ALA A 414 -10.93 -4.19 -38.32
CA ALA A 414 -10.75 -5.57 -37.85
C ALA A 414 -9.44 -5.76 -37.10
N ASP A 415 -8.32 -5.20 -37.60
CA ASP A 415 -7.00 -5.24 -36.93
C ASP A 415 -7.04 -4.51 -35.57
N SER A 416 -7.74 -3.38 -35.51
CA SER A 416 -7.91 -2.61 -34.28
C SER A 416 -8.72 -3.41 -33.24
N ILE A 417 -9.80 -4.04 -33.65
CA ILE A 417 -10.61 -4.91 -32.79
C ILE A 417 -9.82 -6.13 -32.30
N GLY A 418 -9.01 -6.72 -33.18
CA GLY A 418 -8.07 -7.79 -32.80
C GLY A 418 -7.11 -7.37 -31.70
N SER A 419 -6.56 -6.16 -31.79
CA SER A 419 -5.68 -5.59 -30.79
C SER A 419 -6.37 -5.35 -29.44
N ILE A 420 -7.63 -4.90 -29.44
CA ILE A 420 -8.46 -4.73 -28.23
C ILE A 420 -8.71 -6.09 -27.57
N ARG A 421 -9.08 -7.11 -28.33
CA ARG A 421 -9.31 -8.48 -27.84
C ARG A 421 -8.05 -9.06 -27.20
N ASP A 422 -6.91 -8.90 -27.84
CA ASP A 422 -5.62 -9.41 -27.31
C ASP A 422 -5.18 -8.63 -26.06
N GLY A 423 -5.47 -7.33 -25.97
CA GLY A 423 -5.28 -6.52 -24.78
C GLY A 423 -6.16 -7.00 -23.62
N ALA A 424 -7.43 -7.23 -23.87
CA ALA A 424 -8.36 -7.75 -22.86
C ALA A 424 -7.93 -9.14 -22.35
N ARG A 425 -7.47 -10.03 -23.22
CA ARG A 425 -6.95 -11.35 -22.81
C ARG A 425 -5.73 -11.21 -21.87
N ARG A 426 -4.80 -10.32 -22.19
CA ARG A 426 -3.64 -10.08 -21.32
C ARG A 426 -4.04 -9.53 -19.95
N VAL A 427 -5.05 -8.67 -19.87
CA VAL A 427 -5.58 -8.19 -18.57
C VAL A 427 -6.12 -9.35 -17.75
N VAL A 428 -6.87 -10.27 -18.34
CA VAL A 428 -7.37 -11.49 -17.67
C VAL A 428 -6.21 -12.30 -17.09
N GLU A 429 -5.16 -12.58 -17.87
CA GLU A 429 -4.00 -13.36 -17.44
C GLU A 429 -3.29 -12.71 -16.25
N VAL A 430 -3.04 -11.39 -16.31
CA VAL A 430 -2.36 -10.63 -15.23
C VAL A 430 -3.21 -10.58 -13.96
N VAL A 431 -4.51 -10.30 -14.09
CA VAL A 431 -5.41 -10.19 -12.93
C VAL A 431 -5.60 -11.54 -12.25
N GLU A 432 -5.70 -12.64 -13.00
CA GLU A 432 -5.74 -13.99 -12.42
C GLU A 432 -4.46 -14.36 -11.67
N GLU A 433 -3.29 -13.91 -12.13
CA GLU A 433 -2.02 -14.09 -11.43
C GLU A 433 -1.98 -13.27 -10.12
N VAL A 434 -2.38 -12.00 -10.16
CA VAL A 434 -2.49 -11.14 -8.98
C VAL A 434 -3.47 -11.73 -7.96
N GLY A 435 -4.64 -12.17 -8.40
CA GLY A 435 -5.66 -12.78 -7.54
C GLY A 435 -5.18 -14.08 -6.87
N ARG A 436 -4.37 -14.89 -7.55
CA ARG A 436 -3.74 -16.08 -6.96
C ARG A 436 -2.74 -15.69 -5.87
N ASN A 437 -1.89 -14.68 -6.10
CA ASN A 437 -0.90 -14.21 -5.14
C ASN A 437 -1.55 -13.60 -3.88
N LEU A 438 -2.59 -12.81 -4.03
CA LEU A 438 -3.34 -12.23 -2.91
C LEU A 438 -4.01 -13.30 -2.03
N ARG A 439 -4.60 -14.35 -2.64
CA ARG A 439 -5.22 -15.46 -1.89
C ARG A 439 -4.21 -16.37 -1.17
N GLN A 440 -2.95 -16.38 -1.56
CA GLN A 440 -1.89 -17.13 -0.87
C GLN A 440 -1.31 -16.37 0.33
N GLN A 441 -1.47 -15.04 0.40
CA GLN A 441 -0.99 -14.19 1.48
C GLN A 441 -2.06 -13.95 2.58
N GLY A 442 -3.30 -14.26 2.34
CA GLY A 442 -4.42 -14.16 3.29
C GLY A 442 -4.62 -15.43 4.09
#